data_64e1d5e9ecf89551d428015781d46725
#
_entry.id   64e1d5e9ecf89551d428015781d46725
#
_cell.length_a   1.000
_cell.length_b   1.000
_cell.length_c   1.000
_cell.angle_alpha   90.00
_cell.angle_beta   90.00
_cell.angle_gamma   90.00
#
_symmetry.space_group_name_H-M   'P 1'
#
loop_
_entity.id
_entity.type
_entity.pdbx_description
1 polymer ?
#
loop_
_entity_poly.entity_id
_entity_poly.type
_entity_poly.pdbx_seq_one_letter_code
_entity_poly.pdbx_strand_id
1 'polypeptide(L)'
;YEGEEFNNIDLYEEDPMLWMDPVAMLSMASDIHDYLVELYPQYKDIFDENYDALELDLARLDADFQIIADKDMNISFVSMTPSFGNWQKSYGIQVYPVVLSKYGALPTDAQLKAIKERIKNDHVRYIAVEQNLPEDMQKLQEELIDELALIPVELHNLSSITSDDQNASKDYLTIMYDNLKALESIAS
;
A
#
# COMPACT_ATOMS: atom_id res chain seq x y z
N TYR A 1 9.12 1.65 14.30
CA TYR A 1 9.04 1.51 15.77
C TYR A 1 10.44 1.34 16.35
N GLU A 2 10.66 1.86 17.54
CA GLU A 2 11.91 1.77 18.29
C GLU A 2 11.67 1.05 19.62
N GLY A 3 12.63 0.21 20.06
CA GLY A 3 12.56 -0.53 21.32
C GLY A 3 13.22 -1.90 21.21
N GLU A 4 13.65 -2.45 22.36
CA GLU A 4 14.31 -3.76 22.41
C GLU A 4 13.37 -4.89 21.94
N GLU A 5 12.06 -4.73 22.10
CA GLU A 5 11.02 -5.66 21.69
C GLU A 5 10.98 -5.87 20.17
N PHE A 6 11.53 -4.94 19.37
CA PHE A 6 11.56 -5.03 17.90
C PHE A 6 12.87 -5.57 17.34
N ASN A 7 13.90 -5.81 18.17
CA ASN A 7 15.26 -6.15 17.71
C ASN A 7 15.40 -7.49 16.97
N ASN A 8 14.45 -8.40 17.08
CA ASN A 8 14.56 -9.76 16.52
C ASN A 8 13.40 -10.11 15.57
N ILE A 9 12.87 -9.11 14.90
CA ILE A 9 11.82 -9.34 13.89
C ILE A 9 12.48 -9.58 12.54
N ASP A 10 12.08 -10.64 11.84
CA ASP A 10 12.47 -10.88 10.46
C ASP A 10 11.75 -9.89 9.53
N LEU A 11 12.35 -8.72 9.35
CA LEU A 11 11.86 -7.69 8.45
C LEU A 11 12.27 -7.99 7.00
N TYR A 12 11.57 -7.36 6.05
CA TYR A 12 12.12 -7.23 4.70
C TYR A 12 13.34 -6.31 4.72
N GLU A 13 14.40 -6.67 4.00
CA GLU A 13 15.58 -5.81 3.82
C GLU A 13 15.23 -4.61 2.93
N GLU A 14 14.41 -4.85 1.91
CA GLU A 14 13.84 -3.85 1.01
C GLU A 14 12.34 -4.07 0.92
N ASP A 15 11.57 -3.01 0.67
CA ASP A 15 10.12 -3.12 0.50
C ASP A 15 9.81 -3.85 -0.81
N PRO A 16 9.21 -5.07 -0.75
CA PRO A 16 8.91 -5.84 -1.95
C PRO A 16 7.65 -5.37 -2.68
N MET A 17 6.85 -4.48 -2.06
CA MET A 17 5.56 -4.04 -2.60
C MET A 17 5.73 -2.88 -3.59
N LEU A 18 6.62 -3.06 -4.58
CA LEU A 18 7.00 -2.03 -5.55
C LEU A 18 5.80 -1.57 -6.40
N TRP A 19 4.84 -2.45 -6.64
CA TRP A 19 3.63 -2.10 -7.42
C TRP A 19 2.73 -1.07 -6.74
N MET A 20 2.91 -0.80 -5.44
CA MET A 20 2.19 0.27 -4.73
C MET A 20 2.71 1.67 -5.07
N ASP A 21 3.88 1.77 -5.70
CA ASP A 21 4.47 3.03 -6.18
C ASP A 21 4.31 3.13 -7.71
N PRO A 22 3.53 4.10 -8.23
CA PRO A 22 3.34 4.28 -9.66
C PRO A 22 4.63 4.47 -10.45
N VAL A 23 5.66 5.10 -9.86
CA VAL A 23 6.97 5.30 -10.51
C VAL A 23 7.73 3.98 -10.62
N ALA A 24 7.72 3.17 -9.55
CA ALA A 24 8.31 1.83 -9.60
C ALA A 24 7.54 0.93 -10.58
N MET A 25 6.20 1.04 -10.63
CA MET A 25 5.36 0.31 -11.58
C MET A 25 5.71 0.69 -13.03
N LEU A 26 5.96 1.98 -13.30
CA LEU A 26 6.41 2.44 -14.61
C LEU A 26 7.74 1.82 -15.01
N SER A 27 8.71 1.75 -14.09
CA SER A 27 10.00 1.09 -14.35
C SER A 27 9.82 -0.40 -14.68
N MET A 28 8.98 -1.13 -13.94
CA MET A 28 8.67 -2.53 -14.23
C MET A 28 7.97 -2.68 -15.60
N ALA A 29 7.06 -1.77 -15.94
CA ALA A 29 6.39 -1.78 -17.24
C ALA A 29 7.38 -1.56 -18.40
N SER A 30 8.37 -0.68 -18.21
CA SER A 30 9.45 -0.44 -19.19
C SER A 30 10.28 -1.71 -19.42
N ASP A 31 10.70 -2.37 -18.35
CA ASP A 31 11.48 -3.61 -18.45
C ASP A 31 10.71 -4.72 -19.19
N ILE A 32 9.41 -4.83 -18.90
CA ILE A 32 8.52 -5.81 -19.58
C ILE A 32 8.36 -5.44 -21.06
N HIS A 33 8.15 -4.18 -21.38
CA HIS A 33 8.04 -3.69 -22.76
C HIS A 33 9.29 -4.05 -23.57
N ASP A 34 10.48 -3.70 -23.06
CA ASP A 34 11.75 -3.95 -23.74
C ASP A 34 11.96 -5.46 -23.98
N TYR A 35 11.65 -6.27 -22.98
CA TYR A 35 11.72 -7.73 -23.10
C TYR A 35 10.75 -8.28 -24.17
N LEU A 36 9.52 -7.78 -24.23
CA LEU A 36 8.55 -8.19 -25.23
C LEU A 36 8.96 -7.78 -26.65
N VAL A 37 9.52 -6.59 -26.82
CA VAL A 37 10.02 -6.11 -28.11
C VAL A 37 11.21 -6.95 -28.59
N GLU A 38 12.11 -7.34 -27.68
CA GLU A 38 13.22 -8.22 -27.98
C GLU A 38 12.74 -9.61 -28.44
N LEU A 39 11.78 -10.21 -27.72
CA LEU A 39 11.26 -11.55 -28.04
C LEU A 39 10.37 -11.59 -29.28
N TYR A 40 9.60 -10.53 -29.52
CA TYR A 40 8.58 -10.48 -30.56
C TYR A 40 8.66 -9.19 -31.38
N PRO A 41 9.79 -8.94 -32.09
CA PRO A 41 10.03 -7.67 -32.79
C PRO A 41 8.99 -7.36 -33.87
N GLN A 42 8.28 -8.36 -34.37
CA GLN A 42 7.18 -8.19 -35.37
C GLN A 42 5.95 -7.49 -34.77
N TYR A 43 5.83 -7.40 -33.44
CA TYR A 43 4.72 -6.73 -32.74
C TYR A 43 5.16 -5.43 -32.05
N LYS A 44 6.35 -4.94 -32.36
CA LYS A 44 6.94 -3.76 -31.72
C LYS A 44 5.98 -2.57 -31.69
N ASP A 45 5.37 -2.23 -32.83
CA ASP A 45 4.49 -1.06 -32.92
C ASP A 45 3.28 -1.15 -31.96
N ILE A 46 2.73 -2.36 -31.76
CA ILE A 46 1.62 -2.60 -30.83
C ILE A 46 2.12 -2.50 -29.37
N PHE A 47 3.30 -3.01 -29.08
CA PHE A 47 3.87 -2.92 -27.75
C PHE A 47 4.23 -1.47 -27.39
N ASP A 48 4.81 -0.72 -28.34
CA ASP A 48 5.12 0.70 -28.17
C ASP A 48 3.84 1.51 -27.88
N GLU A 49 2.79 1.36 -28.70
CA GLU A 49 1.52 2.07 -28.53
C GLU A 49 0.87 1.79 -27.16
N ASN A 50 0.84 0.51 -26.75
CA ASN A 50 0.27 0.14 -25.46
C ASN A 50 1.14 0.62 -24.27
N TYR A 51 2.46 0.58 -24.40
CA TYR A 51 3.37 1.08 -23.39
C TYR A 51 3.26 2.60 -23.22
N ASP A 52 3.26 3.35 -24.33
CA ASP A 52 3.10 4.82 -24.29
C ASP A 52 1.78 5.23 -23.59
N ALA A 53 0.70 4.50 -23.85
CA ALA A 53 -0.58 4.75 -23.17
C ALA A 53 -0.49 4.45 -21.66
N LEU A 54 0.10 3.31 -21.28
CA LEU A 54 0.28 2.93 -19.87
C LEU A 54 1.23 3.89 -19.15
N GLU A 55 2.35 4.29 -19.79
CA GLU A 55 3.28 5.28 -19.24
C GLU A 55 2.58 6.58 -18.89
N LEU A 56 1.74 7.08 -19.80
CA LEU A 56 0.98 8.31 -19.59
C LEU A 56 0.01 8.18 -18.41
N ASP A 57 -0.68 7.05 -18.30
CA ASP A 57 -1.65 6.82 -17.23
C ASP A 57 -0.97 6.65 -15.87
N LEU A 58 0.18 5.96 -15.80
CA LEU A 58 0.97 5.83 -14.57
C LEU A 58 1.57 7.17 -14.15
N ALA A 59 2.06 7.98 -15.10
CA ALA A 59 2.57 9.31 -14.80
C ALA A 59 1.48 10.26 -14.27
N ARG A 60 0.25 10.15 -14.78
CA ARG A 60 -0.90 10.89 -14.24
C ARG A 60 -1.25 10.44 -12.83
N LEU A 61 -1.29 9.13 -12.60
CA LEU A 61 -1.55 8.57 -11.29
C LEU A 61 -0.52 9.06 -10.26
N ASP A 62 0.78 9.03 -10.59
CA ASP A 62 1.83 9.59 -9.73
C ASP A 62 1.60 11.07 -9.44
N ALA A 63 1.33 11.87 -10.48
CA ALA A 63 1.05 13.29 -10.31
C ALA A 63 -0.15 13.57 -9.38
N ASP A 64 -1.20 12.77 -9.48
CA ASP A 64 -2.38 12.88 -8.61
C ASP A 64 -2.06 12.49 -7.15
N PHE A 65 -1.22 11.48 -6.92
CA PHE A 65 -0.70 11.17 -5.58
C PHE A 65 0.24 12.26 -5.04
N GLN A 66 1.06 12.89 -5.89
CA GLN A 66 1.91 14.01 -5.48
C GLN A 66 1.10 15.22 -4.98
N ILE A 67 -0.12 15.43 -5.48
CA ILE A 67 -1.01 16.50 -4.98
C ILE A 67 -1.31 16.33 -3.48
N ILE A 68 -1.40 15.09 -2.99
CA ILE A 68 -1.57 14.83 -1.55
C ILE A 68 -0.32 15.26 -0.78
N ALA A 69 0.87 14.91 -1.27
CA ALA A 69 2.14 15.27 -0.65
C ALA A 69 2.35 16.79 -0.65
N ASP A 70 2.08 17.47 -1.78
CA ASP A 70 2.30 18.91 -1.95
C ASP A 70 1.35 19.78 -1.11
N LYS A 71 0.16 19.28 -0.80
CA LYS A 71 -0.83 20.02 0.03
C LYS A 71 -0.54 19.90 1.53
N ASP A 72 0.55 19.27 1.93
CA ASP A 72 0.90 19.05 3.35
C ASP A 72 -0.25 18.37 4.13
N MET A 73 -1.01 17.53 3.42
CA MET A 73 -2.15 16.82 4.00
C MET A 73 -1.62 15.76 4.95
N ASN A 74 -1.85 15.94 6.25
CA ASN A 74 -1.45 14.97 7.26
C ASN A 74 -2.31 13.70 7.14
N ILE A 75 -1.92 12.80 6.26
CA ILE A 75 -2.55 11.49 6.13
C ILE A 75 -1.77 10.49 6.96
N SER A 76 -2.48 9.87 7.90
CA SER A 76 -1.92 8.80 8.72
C SER A 76 -2.94 7.69 8.93
N PHE A 77 -2.49 6.45 8.86
CA PHE A 77 -3.34 5.30 9.13
C PHE A 77 -2.54 4.09 9.65
N VAL A 78 -3.24 3.22 10.37
CA VAL A 78 -2.74 1.91 10.78
C VAL A 78 -2.97 0.93 9.63
N SER A 79 -2.01 0.05 9.33
CA SER A 79 -2.19 -1.08 8.43
C SER A 79 -1.90 -2.40 9.14
N MET A 80 -2.53 -3.48 8.74
CA MET A 80 -2.20 -4.79 9.30
C MET A 80 -0.90 -5.31 8.71
N THR A 81 -0.61 -5.03 7.44
CA THR A 81 0.60 -5.46 6.73
C THR A 81 1.54 -4.30 6.43
N PRO A 82 2.82 -4.54 6.11
CA PRO A 82 3.75 -3.49 5.68
C PRO A 82 3.59 -3.10 4.20
N SER A 83 2.40 -3.28 3.61
CA SER A 83 2.18 -3.14 2.16
C SER A 83 2.25 -1.72 1.63
N PHE A 84 2.12 -0.72 2.49
CA PHE A 84 2.01 0.69 2.09
C PHE A 84 3.29 1.52 2.35
N GLY A 85 4.42 0.85 2.61
CA GLY A 85 5.68 1.53 2.94
C GLY A 85 6.19 2.48 1.85
N ASN A 86 5.99 2.13 0.59
CA ASN A 86 6.37 2.97 -0.54
C ASN A 86 5.60 4.30 -0.57
N TRP A 87 4.36 4.35 -0.11
CA TRP A 87 3.61 5.62 -0.01
C TRP A 87 4.18 6.57 1.03
N GLN A 88 4.76 6.03 2.10
CA GLN A 88 5.46 6.87 3.08
C GLN A 88 6.69 7.52 2.45
N LYS A 89 7.46 6.74 1.68
CA LYS A 89 8.68 7.21 1.03
C LYS A 89 8.40 8.22 -0.09
N SER A 90 7.41 7.92 -0.95
CA SER A 90 7.15 8.68 -2.16
C SER A 90 6.22 9.88 -1.93
N TYR A 91 5.27 9.78 -0.99
CA TYR A 91 4.22 10.79 -0.80
C TYR A 91 4.09 11.31 0.63
N GLY A 92 4.97 10.90 1.55
CA GLY A 92 4.97 11.37 2.93
C GLY A 92 3.80 10.89 3.79
N ILE A 93 2.99 9.93 3.30
CA ILE A 93 1.88 9.33 4.04
C ILE A 93 2.41 8.54 5.23
N GLN A 94 1.89 8.82 6.44
CA GLN A 94 2.35 8.15 7.65
C GLN A 94 1.63 6.80 7.82
N VAL A 95 2.36 5.69 7.69
CA VAL A 95 1.82 4.32 7.80
C VAL A 95 2.32 3.66 9.07
N TYR A 96 1.40 3.06 9.83
CA TYR A 96 1.67 2.37 11.10
C TYR A 96 1.37 0.87 10.95
N PRO A 97 2.30 0.06 10.40
CA PRO A 97 2.07 -1.37 10.22
C PRO A 97 2.09 -2.10 11.57
N VAL A 98 1.16 -3.04 11.77
CA VAL A 98 1.03 -3.84 12.99
C VAL A 98 1.84 -5.13 12.90
N VAL A 99 1.73 -5.85 11.79
CA VAL A 99 2.46 -7.09 11.53
C VAL A 99 3.71 -6.74 10.73
N LEU A 100 4.86 -6.73 11.41
CA LEU A 100 6.14 -6.31 10.83
C LEU A 100 6.91 -7.45 10.19
N SER A 101 6.68 -8.68 10.64
CA SER A 101 7.39 -9.86 10.15
C SER A 101 7.10 -10.13 8.67
N LYS A 102 8.15 -10.34 7.88
CA LYS A 102 8.02 -10.78 6.49
C LYS A 102 7.32 -12.13 6.31
N TYR A 103 7.21 -12.90 7.39
CA TYR A 103 6.50 -14.18 7.42
C TYR A 103 5.07 -14.07 7.95
N GLY A 104 4.59 -12.86 8.25
CA GLY A 104 3.24 -12.62 8.75
C GLY A 104 3.04 -13.03 10.22
N ALA A 105 4.11 -13.23 11.00
CA ALA A 105 3.98 -13.52 12.42
C ALA A 105 3.38 -12.32 13.15
N LEU A 106 2.32 -12.58 13.92
CA LEU A 106 1.68 -11.56 14.75
C LEU A 106 2.65 -10.98 15.78
N PRO A 107 2.48 -9.70 16.17
CA PRO A 107 3.30 -9.09 17.19
C PRO A 107 3.12 -9.78 18.55
N THR A 108 4.18 -9.85 19.33
CA THR A 108 4.09 -10.24 20.74
C THR A 108 3.32 -9.20 21.55
N ASP A 109 2.88 -9.56 22.77
CA ASP A 109 2.16 -8.63 23.66
C ASP A 109 2.96 -7.34 23.92
N ALA A 110 4.30 -7.45 24.08
CA ALA A 110 5.17 -6.30 24.30
C ALA A 110 5.23 -5.40 23.05
N GLN A 111 5.38 -5.97 21.86
CA GLN A 111 5.36 -5.26 20.59
C GLN A 111 4.01 -4.59 20.36
N LEU A 112 2.92 -5.34 20.54
CA LEU A 112 1.56 -4.82 20.35
C LEU A 112 1.27 -3.65 21.30
N LYS A 113 1.73 -3.73 22.53
CA LYS A 113 1.60 -2.62 23.50
C LYS A 113 2.34 -1.38 23.01
N ALA A 114 3.58 -1.51 22.56
CA ALA A 114 4.37 -0.39 22.05
C ALA A 114 3.75 0.22 20.78
N ILE A 115 3.22 -0.62 19.87
CA ILE A 115 2.50 -0.19 18.66
C ILE A 115 1.25 0.62 19.05
N LYS A 116 0.42 0.11 19.98
CA LYS A 116 -0.78 0.81 20.45
C LYS A 116 -0.46 2.14 21.10
N GLU A 117 0.61 2.20 21.92
CA GLU A 117 1.07 3.44 22.54
C GLU A 117 1.51 4.46 21.48
N ARG A 118 2.21 4.01 20.43
CA ARG A 118 2.63 4.88 19.34
C ARG A 118 1.45 5.43 18.55
N ILE A 119 0.47 4.59 18.20
CA ILE A 119 -0.76 5.00 17.52
C ILE A 119 -1.51 6.08 18.33
N LYS A 120 -1.63 5.90 19.66
CA LYS A 120 -2.28 6.86 20.57
C LYS A 120 -1.51 8.19 20.65
N ASN A 121 -0.19 8.12 20.81
CA ASN A 121 0.66 9.31 20.96
C ASN A 121 0.68 10.17 19.67
N ASP A 122 0.65 9.53 18.52
CA ASP A 122 0.64 10.21 17.23
C ASP A 122 -0.79 10.56 16.76
N HIS A 123 -1.81 10.28 17.60
CA HIS A 123 -3.22 10.59 17.32
C HIS A 123 -3.76 10.00 16.02
N VAL A 124 -3.26 8.81 15.64
CA VAL A 124 -3.72 8.13 14.42
C VAL A 124 -5.17 7.68 14.61
N ARG A 125 -6.02 8.02 13.65
CA ARG A 125 -7.48 7.83 13.76
C ARG A 125 -8.03 6.75 12.84
N TYR A 126 -7.29 6.39 11.79
CA TYR A 126 -7.77 5.53 10.72
C TYR A 126 -7.01 4.21 10.69
N ILE A 127 -7.67 3.16 10.24
CA ILE A 127 -7.08 1.84 10.00
C ILE A 127 -7.49 1.34 8.61
N ALA A 128 -6.50 0.90 7.83
CA ALA A 128 -6.75 0.31 6.53
C ALA A 128 -7.47 -1.04 6.67
N VAL A 129 -8.58 -1.21 5.98
CA VAL A 129 -9.22 -2.51 5.76
C VAL A 129 -8.64 -3.09 4.49
N GLU A 130 -7.72 -4.03 4.66
CA GLU A 130 -7.02 -4.68 3.56
C GLU A 130 -7.76 -5.97 3.15
N GLN A 131 -7.73 -6.28 1.84
CA GLN A 131 -8.35 -7.48 1.31
C GLN A 131 -7.51 -8.71 1.64
N ASN A 132 -8.21 -9.85 1.81
CA ASN A 132 -7.59 -11.18 1.95
C ASN A 132 -6.61 -11.34 3.12
N LEU A 133 -6.81 -10.61 4.22
CA LEU A 133 -6.05 -10.84 5.44
C LEU A 133 -6.32 -12.25 6.01
N PRO A 134 -5.31 -12.94 6.57
CA PRO A 134 -5.51 -14.15 7.38
C PRO A 134 -6.47 -13.91 8.55
N GLU A 135 -7.18 -14.95 8.98
CA GLU A 135 -8.22 -14.84 10.03
C GLU A 135 -7.68 -14.27 11.36
N ASP A 136 -6.47 -14.63 11.73
CA ASP A 136 -5.81 -14.13 12.94
C ASP A 136 -5.48 -12.62 12.85
N MET A 137 -5.06 -12.14 11.68
CA MET A 137 -4.87 -10.71 11.42
C MET A 137 -6.21 -9.96 11.41
N GLN A 138 -7.27 -10.55 10.86
CA GLN A 138 -8.60 -9.94 10.88
C GLN A 138 -9.09 -9.75 12.31
N LYS A 139 -8.95 -10.77 13.17
CA LYS A 139 -9.32 -10.67 14.58
C LYS A 139 -8.54 -9.58 15.30
N LEU A 140 -7.22 -9.54 15.09
CA LEU A 140 -6.39 -8.48 15.69
C LEU A 140 -6.79 -7.08 15.16
N GLN A 141 -7.17 -6.96 13.91
CA GLN A 141 -7.68 -5.72 13.33
C GLN A 141 -8.97 -5.26 14.03
N GLU A 142 -9.92 -6.17 14.20
CA GLU A 142 -11.18 -5.89 14.91
C GLU A 142 -10.92 -5.45 16.37
N GLU A 143 -10.02 -6.13 17.09
CA GLU A 143 -9.61 -5.75 18.45
C GLU A 143 -9.00 -4.34 18.49
N LEU A 144 -8.16 -3.98 17.52
CA LEU A 144 -7.55 -2.65 17.43
C LEU A 144 -8.58 -1.56 17.12
N ILE A 145 -9.53 -1.83 16.24
CA ILE A 145 -10.65 -0.92 15.94
C ILE A 145 -11.43 -0.60 17.21
N ASP A 146 -11.82 -1.63 17.96
CA ASP A 146 -12.62 -1.47 19.17
C ASP A 146 -11.85 -0.80 20.30
N GLU A 147 -10.61 -1.24 20.55
CA GLU A 147 -9.81 -0.73 21.68
C GLU A 147 -9.32 0.72 21.46
N LEU A 148 -8.94 1.05 20.24
CA LEU A 148 -8.37 2.37 19.91
C LEU A 148 -9.39 3.32 19.27
N ALA A 149 -10.63 2.88 19.10
CA ALA A 149 -11.70 3.62 18.41
C ALA A 149 -11.28 4.12 17.01
N LEU A 150 -10.59 3.25 16.26
CA LEU A 150 -10.11 3.57 14.93
C LEU A 150 -11.27 3.54 13.92
N ILE A 151 -11.17 4.37 12.91
CA ILE A 151 -12.15 4.48 11.82
C ILE A 151 -11.64 3.64 10.64
N PRO A 152 -12.36 2.59 10.24
CA PRO A 152 -11.98 1.79 9.08
C PRO A 152 -11.99 2.60 7.78
N VAL A 153 -10.98 2.41 6.93
CA VAL A 153 -10.91 2.94 5.57
C VAL A 153 -10.48 1.82 4.62
N GLU A 154 -11.21 1.62 3.55
CA GLU A 154 -10.87 0.60 2.56
C GLU A 154 -9.66 1.03 1.75
N LEU A 155 -8.56 0.29 1.88
CA LEU A 155 -7.33 0.47 1.11
C LEU A 155 -6.86 -0.87 0.56
N HIS A 156 -6.75 -0.95 -0.74
CA HIS A 156 -6.37 -2.16 -1.45
C HIS A 156 -4.85 -2.21 -1.63
N ASN A 157 -4.20 -3.28 -1.13
CA ASN A 157 -2.75 -3.46 -1.22
C ASN A 157 -2.27 -4.13 -2.53
N LEU A 158 -3.19 -4.46 -3.43
CA LEU A 158 -2.92 -5.07 -4.75
C LEU A 158 -2.14 -6.40 -4.72
N SER A 159 -2.03 -7.04 -3.57
CA SER A 159 -1.40 -8.36 -3.46
C SER A 159 -2.24 -9.49 -4.08
N SER A 160 -3.53 -9.27 -4.25
CA SER A 160 -4.47 -10.16 -4.94
C SER A 160 -5.64 -9.35 -5.48
N ILE A 161 -6.35 -9.88 -6.47
CA ILE A 161 -7.60 -9.30 -6.95
C ILE A 161 -8.78 -10.07 -6.35
N THR A 162 -9.76 -9.37 -5.80
CA THR A 162 -10.95 -10.00 -5.21
C THR A 162 -11.94 -10.42 -6.29
N SER A 163 -12.90 -11.30 -5.93
CA SER A 163 -13.98 -11.64 -6.84
C SER A 163 -14.86 -10.43 -7.20
N ASP A 164 -15.03 -9.49 -6.27
CA ASP A 164 -15.80 -8.28 -6.49
C ASP A 164 -15.07 -7.33 -7.44
N ASP A 165 -13.75 -7.17 -7.32
CA ASP A 165 -12.94 -6.40 -8.25
C ASP A 165 -12.99 -6.99 -9.66
N GLN A 166 -12.90 -8.32 -9.77
CA GLN A 166 -13.02 -9.03 -11.05
C GLN A 166 -14.40 -8.81 -11.69
N ASN A 167 -15.49 -8.94 -10.90
CA ASN A 167 -16.85 -8.71 -11.36
C ASN A 167 -17.07 -7.26 -11.80
N ALA A 168 -16.42 -6.31 -11.13
CA ALA A 168 -16.42 -4.90 -11.48
C ALA A 168 -15.44 -4.52 -12.61
N SER A 169 -14.70 -5.51 -13.14
CA SER A 169 -13.66 -5.31 -14.18
C SER A 169 -12.61 -4.26 -13.78
N LYS A 170 -12.27 -4.20 -12.49
CA LYS A 170 -11.22 -3.30 -12.01
C LYS A 170 -9.85 -3.80 -12.44
N ASP A 171 -8.99 -2.86 -12.80
CA ASP A 171 -7.58 -3.06 -13.08
C ASP A 171 -6.70 -2.33 -12.04
N TYR A 172 -5.40 -2.36 -12.25
CA TYR A 172 -4.42 -1.68 -11.40
C TYR A 172 -4.74 -0.18 -11.23
N LEU A 173 -4.98 0.53 -12.34
CA LEU A 173 -5.23 1.97 -12.32
C LEU A 173 -6.51 2.30 -11.56
N THR A 174 -7.59 1.59 -11.86
CA THR A 174 -8.88 1.78 -11.18
C THR A 174 -8.75 1.59 -9.67
N ILE A 175 -8.06 0.52 -9.24
CA ILE A 175 -7.86 0.23 -7.81
C ILE A 175 -6.97 1.30 -7.15
N MET A 176 -5.91 1.75 -7.82
CA MET A 176 -5.05 2.81 -7.28
C MET A 176 -5.79 4.15 -7.18
N TYR A 177 -6.67 4.49 -8.12
CA TYR A 177 -7.53 5.68 -8.00
C TYR A 177 -8.58 5.54 -6.88
N ASP A 178 -9.13 4.35 -6.65
CA ASP A 178 -9.97 4.09 -5.48
C ASP A 178 -9.20 4.31 -4.17
N ASN A 179 -7.96 3.83 -4.09
CA ASN A 179 -7.06 4.10 -2.96
C ASN A 179 -6.79 5.60 -2.78
N LEU A 180 -6.48 6.31 -3.86
CA LEU A 180 -6.25 7.76 -3.82
C LEU A 180 -7.45 8.50 -3.24
N LYS A 181 -8.65 8.18 -3.73
CA LYS A 181 -9.91 8.76 -3.24
C LYS A 181 -10.15 8.46 -1.76
N ALA A 182 -9.84 7.23 -1.32
CA ALA A 182 -9.94 6.87 0.08
C ALA A 182 -8.96 7.68 0.95
N LEU A 183 -7.71 7.86 0.50
CA LEU A 183 -6.71 8.70 1.17
C LEU A 183 -7.15 10.16 1.24
N GLU A 184 -7.69 10.73 0.16
CA GLU A 184 -8.24 12.09 0.16
C GLU A 184 -9.38 12.26 1.18
N SER A 185 -10.19 11.24 1.40
CA SER A 185 -11.31 11.29 2.35
C SER A 185 -10.89 11.35 3.81
N ILE A 186 -9.67 10.90 4.13
CA ILE A 186 -9.10 10.90 5.49
C ILE A 186 -8.06 12.00 5.70
N ALA A 187 -7.77 12.75 4.67
CA ALA A 187 -6.86 13.89 4.73
C ALA A 187 -7.44 15.00 5.64
N SER A 188 -6.61 15.57 6.50
CA SER A 188 -7.02 16.57 7.50
C SER A 188 -6.17 17.84 7.44
#